data_45fb5e0653b3f29e2346c36241e66390
#
_entry.id   45fb5e0653b3f29e2346c36241e66390
#
_cell.length_a   1.000
_cell.length_b   1.000
_cell.length_c   1.000
_cell.angle_alpha   90.00
_cell.angle_beta   90.00
_cell.angle_gamma   90.00
#
_symmetry.space_group_name_H-M   'P 1'
#
loop_
_entity.id
_entity.type
_entity.pdbx_description
1 polymer ?
#
loop_
_entity_poly.entity_id
_entity_poly.type
_entity_poly.pdbx_seq_one_letter_code
_entity_poly.pdbx_strand_id
1 'polypeptide(L)'
;MTAANSAEAARLAEMLVSAQLAACVQILPAIESVYRWKGTIERESEVLLFAKTERSRFEDVEREVRALHSYETPEIIALPITAGSVPYLKWLSASLDPSLNQK
;
A
#
# COMPACT_ATOMS: atom_id res chain seq x y z
N MET A 1 4.27 -2.74 0.16
CA MET A 1 4.58 -2.37 1.55
C MET A 1 4.22 -3.50 2.50
N THR A 2 4.72 -3.43 3.73
CA THR A 2 4.45 -4.47 4.72
C THR A 2 3.79 -3.88 5.97
N ALA A 3 3.11 -4.75 6.71
CA ALA A 3 2.50 -4.40 7.98
C ALA A 3 2.83 -5.49 9.01
N ALA A 4 2.75 -5.16 10.28
CA ALA A 4 3.13 -6.06 11.36
C ALA A 4 2.16 -7.25 11.51
N ASN A 5 0.89 -7.04 11.19
CA ASN A 5 -0.14 -8.06 11.36
C ASN A 5 -1.34 -7.74 10.47
N SER A 6 -2.29 -8.66 10.43
CA SER A 6 -3.47 -8.53 9.57
C SER A 6 -4.36 -7.36 9.96
N ALA A 7 -4.47 -7.05 11.24
CA ALA A 7 -5.30 -5.93 11.69
C ALA A 7 -4.74 -4.60 11.20
N GLU A 8 -3.42 -4.43 11.29
CA GLU A 8 -2.78 -3.21 10.77
C GLU A 8 -2.91 -3.13 9.26
N ALA A 9 -2.69 -4.26 8.56
CA ALA A 9 -2.83 -4.30 7.11
C ALA A 9 -4.24 -3.88 6.68
N ALA A 10 -5.26 -4.37 7.37
CA ALA A 10 -6.64 -4.03 7.06
C ALA A 10 -6.91 -2.53 7.27
N ARG A 11 -6.37 -1.95 8.33
CA ARG A 11 -6.54 -0.52 8.59
C ARG A 11 -5.87 0.34 7.52
N LEU A 12 -4.65 -0.03 7.12
CA LEU A 12 -3.93 0.68 6.07
C LEU A 12 -4.67 0.57 4.74
N ALA A 13 -5.12 -0.62 4.39
CA ALA A 13 -5.82 -0.86 3.14
C ALA A 13 -7.13 -0.05 3.07
N GLU A 14 -7.91 -0.07 4.13
CA GLU A 14 -9.18 0.64 4.16
C GLU A 14 -8.97 2.15 4.10
N MET A 15 -7.96 2.66 4.81
CA MET A 15 -7.64 4.08 4.76
C MET A 15 -7.26 4.51 3.34
N LEU A 16 -6.39 3.74 2.67
CA LEU A 16 -5.91 4.09 1.34
C LEU A 16 -7.04 4.11 0.31
N VAL A 17 -7.93 3.12 0.35
CA VAL A 17 -9.04 3.06 -0.59
C VAL A 17 -10.08 4.13 -0.27
N SER A 18 -10.41 4.32 1.00
CA SER A 18 -11.39 5.34 1.41
C SER A 18 -10.95 6.75 1.06
N ALA A 19 -9.66 7.03 1.19
CA ALA A 19 -9.10 8.34 0.87
C ALA A 19 -8.82 8.52 -0.62
N GLN A 20 -9.11 7.51 -1.45
CA GLN A 20 -8.82 7.49 -2.88
C GLN A 20 -7.34 7.70 -3.20
N LEU A 21 -6.49 7.20 -2.32
CA LEU A 21 -5.04 7.17 -2.52
C LEU A 21 -4.61 5.88 -3.20
N ALA A 22 -5.47 4.86 -3.19
CA ALA A 22 -5.27 3.63 -3.94
C ALA A 22 -6.62 3.18 -4.49
N ALA A 23 -6.60 2.62 -5.70
CA ALA A 23 -7.80 2.06 -6.30
C ALA A 23 -8.17 0.73 -5.65
N CYS A 24 -7.16 -0.03 -5.27
CA CYS A 24 -7.36 -1.30 -4.61
C CYS A 24 -6.09 -1.65 -3.83
N VAL A 25 -6.26 -2.41 -2.75
CA VAL A 25 -5.13 -2.93 -1.98
C VAL A 25 -5.34 -4.43 -1.83
N GLN A 26 -4.32 -5.19 -2.23
CA GLN A 26 -4.33 -6.63 -2.03
C GLN A 26 -3.44 -6.97 -0.86
N ILE A 27 -3.92 -7.86 -0.01
CA ILE A 27 -3.25 -8.22 1.24
C ILE A 27 -2.80 -9.67 1.16
N LEU A 28 -1.51 -9.89 1.34
CA LEU A 28 -0.91 -11.22 1.31
C LEU A 28 -0.42 -11.54 2.73
N PRO A 29 -1.16 -12.34 3.48
CA PRO A 29 -0.78 -12.64 4.87
C PRO A 29 0.35 -13.64 4.95
N ALA A 30 1.04 -13.62 6.08
CA ALA A 30 2.01 -14.63 6.47
C ALA A 30 3.22 -14.76 5.54
N ILE A 31 3.87 -13.63 5.25
CA ILE A 31 5.20 -13.65 4.65
C ILE A 31 6.24 -13.66 5.77
N GLU A 32 7.43 -14.14 5.45
CA GLU A 32 8.56 -14.08 6.37
C GLU A 32 9.57 -13.08 5.82
N SER A 33 9.94 -12.10 6.64
CA SER A 33 10.94 -11.10 6.27
C SER A 33 12.20 -11.33 7.08
N VAL A 34 13.33 -11.35 6.41
CA VAL A 34 14.65 -11.49 7.04
C VAL A 34 15.43 -10.24 6.67
N TYR A 35 15.88 -9.49 7.66
CA TYR A 35 16.51 -8.20 7.39
C TYR A 35 17.48 -7.83 8.51
N ARG A 36 18.30 -6.84 8.24
CA ARG A 36 19.24 -6.30 9.23
C ARG A 36 18.66 -5.04 9.85
N TRP A 37 18.63 -5.00 11.17
CA TRP A 37 18.14 -3.85 11.91
C TRP A 37 19.08 -3.59 13.07
N LYS A 38 19.69 -2.41 13.09
CA LYS A 38 20.62 -1.98 14.16
C LYS A 38 21.73 -3.02 14.41
N GLY A 39 22.28 -3.55 13.31
CA GLY A 39 23.40 -4.48 13.36
C GLY A 39 23.03 -5.93 13.62
N THR A 40 21.75 -6.24 13.78
CA THR A 40 21.26 -7.58 14.09
C THR A 40 20.41 -8.12 12.96
N ILE A 41 20.52 -9.41 12.68
CA ILE A 41 19.64 -10.06 11.70
C ILE A 41 18.34 -10.40 12.40
N GLU A 42 17.25 -9.86 11.86
CA GLU A 42 15.91 -10.08 12.39
C GLU A 42 15.13 -10.97 11.43
N ARG A 43 14.21 -11.75 11.99
CA ARG A 43 13.33 -12.62 11.21
C ARG A 43 11.91 -12.42 11.76
N GLU A 44 11.01 -11.93 10.93
CA GLU A 44 9.69 -11.55 11.37
C GLU A 44 8.61 -12.05 10.43
N SER A 45 7.49 -12.45 10.99
CA SER A 45 6.29 -12.72 10.21
C SER A 45 5.62 -11.39 9.93
N GLU A 46 5.30 -11.14 8.68
CA GLU A 46 4.67 -9.88 8.27
C GLU A 46 3.56 -10.13 7.26
N VAL A 47 2.83 -9.06 6.95
CA VAL A 47 1.78 -9.06 5.94
C VAL A 47 2.22 -8.13 4.82
N LEU A 48 2.12 -8.59 3.56
CA LEU A 48 2.53 -7.81 2.40
C LEU A 48 1.31 -7.20 1.76
N LEU A 49 1.39 -5.90 1.42
CA LEU A 49 0.32 -5.19 0.75
C LEU A 49 0.78 -4.69 -0.62
N PHE A 50 -0.06 -4.93 -1.63
CA PHE A 50 0.10 -4.34 -2.94
C PHE A 50 -1.00 -3.30 -3.12
N ALA A 51 -0.64 -2.02 -3.11
CA ALA A 51 -1.58 -0.93 -3.32
C ALA A 51 -1.46 -0.47 -4.77
N LYS A 52 -2.57 -0.54 -5.51
CA LYS A 52 -2.60 -0.14 -6.92
C LYS A 52 -2.99 1.32 -7.00
N THR A 53 -2.10 2.15 -7.52
CA THR A 53 -2.33 3.58 -7.56
C THR A 53 -1.53 4.22 -8.70
N GLU A 54 -1.53 5.53 -8.78
CA GLU A 54 -0.75 6.29 -9.74
C GLU A 54 0.42 6.98 -9.04
N ARG A 55 1.48 7.25 -9.81
CA ARG A 55 2.68 7.87 -9.26
C ARG A 55 2.38 9.20 -8.55
N SER A 56 1.43 9.96 -9.08
CA SER A 56 1.07 11.26 -8.51
C SER A 56 0.53 11.17 -7.09
N ARG A 57 0.13 9.97 -6.65
CA ARG A 57 -0.40 9.77 -5.30
C ARG A 57 0.66 9.33 -4.31
N PHE A 58 1.87 9.04 -4.75
CA PHE A 58 2.86 8.39 -3.88
C PHE A 58 3.18 9.20 -2.64
N GLU A 59 3.38 10.51 -2.76
CA GLU A 59 3.73 11.33 -1.61
C GLU A 59 2.61 11.34 -0.57
N ASP A 60 1.37 11.40 -1.03
CA ASP A 60 0.23 11.35 -0.11
C ASP A 60 0.10 9.98 0.53
N VAL A 61 0.33 8.91 -0.25
CA VAL A 61 0.34 7.54 0.29
C VAL A 61 1.39 7.42 1.40
N GLU A 62 2.59 7.87 1.12
CA GLU A 62 3.68 7.78 2.09
C GLU A 62 3.34 8.53 3.37
N ARG A 63 2.84 9.75 3.25
CA ARG A 63 2.49 10.55 4.41
C ARG A 63 1.43 9.88 5.26
N GLU A 64 0.35 9.42 4.64
CA GLU A 64 -0.77 8.83 5.37
C GLU A 64 -0.42 7.47 5.97
N VAL A 65 0.33 6.66 5.26
CA VAL A 65 0.78 5.37 5.77
C VAL A 65 1.71 5.57 6.97
N ARG A 66 2.65 6.50 6.87
CA ARG A 66 3.58 6.75 7.98
C ARG A 66 2.86 7.26 9.21
N ALA A 67 1.81 8.04 9.04
CA ALA A 67 1.03 8.56 10.17
C ALA A 67 0.28 7.45 10.92
N LEU A 68 -0.05 6.37 10.24
CA LEU A 68 -0.87 5.30 10.80
C LEU A 68 -0.07 4.05 11.18
N HIS A 69 1.10 3.86 10.58
CA HIS A 69 1.88 2.64 10.71
C HIS A 69 2.53 2.52 12.10
N SER A 70 2.62 1.30 12.60
CA SER A 70 3.23 1.03 13.90
C SER A 70 4.76 1.10 13.88
N TYR A 71 5.38 0.92 12.70
CA TYR A 71 6.83 0.96 12.59
C TYR A 71 7.34 2.39 12.51
N GLU A 72 8.52 2.61 13.07
CA GLU A 72 9.22 3.89 12.93
C GLU A 72 9.65 4.10 11.48
N THR A 73 10.13 3.04 10.83
CA THR A 73 10.60 3.10 9.44
C THR A 73 9.91 2.01 8.63
N PRO A 74 8.66 2.23 8.20
CA PRO A 74 7.95 1.23 7.42
C PRO A 74 8.46 1.16 5.99
N GLU A 75 8.34 -0.03 5.37
CA GLU A 75 8.64 -0.20 3.95
C GLU A 75 7.52 0.40 3.13
N ILE A 76 7.82 1.44 2.36
CA ILE A 76 6.87 2.06 1.44
C ILE A 76 7.64 2.36 0.16
N ILE A 77 7.51 1.48 -0.83
CA ILE A 77 8.21 1.64 -2.11
C ILE A 77 7.22 1.49 -3.25
N ALA A 78 7.55 2.07 -4.38
CA ALA A 78 6.69 2.03 -5.56
C ALA A 78 7.40 1.27 -6.67
N LEU A 79 6.64 0.39 -7.32
CA LEU A 79 7.10 -0.33 -8.50
C LEU A 79 6.25 0.11 -9.69
N PRO A 80 6.85 0.34 -10.85
CA PRO A 80 6.08 0.80 -12.01
C PRO A 80 5.23 -0.34 -12.58
N ILE A 81 4.03 0.01 -13.04
CA ILE A 81 3.22 -0.88 -13.84
C ILE A 81 3.60 -0.61 -15.28
N THR A 82 4.38 -1.49 -15.87
CA THR A 82 4.94 -1.27 -17.21
C THR A 82 3.95 -1.61 -18.32
N ALA A 83 2.93 -2.42 -18.03
CA ALA A 83 1.89 -2.78 -18.98
C ALA A 83 0.68 -3.27 -18.21
N GLY A 84 -0.51 -3.02 -18.74
CA GLY A 84 -1.75 -3.48 -18.14
C GLY A 84 -2.87 -3.41 -19.15
N SER A 85 -3.96 -4.16 -18.90
CA SER A 85 -5.10 -4.10 -19.80
C SER A 85 -5.74 -2.72 -19.74
N VAL A 86 -6.15 -2.21 -20.90
CA VAL A 86 -6.70 -0.86 -20.98
C VAL A 86 -7.93 -0.68 -20.09
N PRO A 87 -8.90 -1.62 -20.09
CA PRO A 87 -10.06 -1.45 -19.20
C PRO A 87 -9.68 -1.38 -17.72
N TYR A 88 -8.71 -2.18 -17.30
CA TYR A 88 -8.29 -2.19 -15.90
C TYR A 88 -7.60 -0.88 -15.54
N LEU A 89 -6.70 -0.41 -16.38
CA LEU A 89 -5.97 0.84 -16.12
C LEU A 89 -6.91 2.04 -16.09
N LYS A 90 -7.95 2.03 -16.94
CA LYS A 90 -8.97 3.07 -16.90
C LYS A 90 -9.75 3.05 -15.59
N TRP A 91 -10.10 1.84 -15.13
CA TRP A 91 -10.80 1.70 -13.86
C TRP A 91 -9.92 2.20 -12.72
N LEU A 92 -8.62 1.87 -12.74
CA LEU A 92 -7.68 2.28 -11.70
C LEU A 92 -7.64 3.81 -11.61
N SER A 93 -7.44 4.49 -12.73
CA SER A 93 -7.38 5.95 -12.75
C SER A 93 -8.69 6.59 -12.33
N ALA A 94 -9.81 6.06 -12.79
CA ALA A 94 -11.12 6.58 -12.43
C ALA A 94 -11.40 6.42 -10.93
N SER A 95 -10.91 5.35 -10.34
CA SER A 95 -11.10 5.09 -8.90
C SER A 95 -10.36 6.11 -8.04
N LEU A 96 -9.34 6.75 -8.58
CA LEU A 96 -8.56 7.75 -7.86
C LEU A 96 -9.08 9.17 -8.07
N ASP A 97 -10.00 9.36 -8.99
CA ASP A 97 -10.54 10.68 -9.32
C ASP A 97 -11.85 10.90 -8.56
N PRO A 98 -11.85 11.79 -7.54
CA PRO A 98 -13.05 12.01 -6.73
C PRO A 98 -14.26 12.43 -7.56
N SER A 99 -14.05 13.17 -8.65
CA SER A 99 -15.15 13.67 -9.46
C SER A 99 -15.87 12.55 -10.21
N LEU A 100 -15.17 11.43 -10.49
CA LEU A 100 -15.74 10.31 -11.23
C LEU A 100 -16.41 9.28 -10.32
N ASN A 101 -16.24 9.42 -9.01
CA ASN A 101 -16.82 8.50 -8.03
C ASN A 101 -17.99 9.10 -7.27
N GLN A 102 -18.52 10.18 -7.76
CA GLN A 102 -19.70 10.81 -7.14
C GLN A 102 -20.95 10.05 -7.50
N LYS A 103 -21.81 9.88 -6.55
CA LYS A 103 -23.07 9.20 -6.69
C LYS A 103 -24.22 10.05 -6.20
#